data_8714d400400f643924f579206981bc0a
#
_entry.id   8714d400400f643924f579206981bc0a
#
_cell.length_a   1.000
_cell.length_b   1.000
_cell.length_c   1.000
_cell.angle_alpha   90.00
_cell.angle_beta   90.00
_cell.angle_gamma   90.00
#
_symmetry.space_group_name_H-M   'P 1'
#
loop_
_entity.id
_entity.type
_entity.pdbx_description
1 polymer ?
#
loop_
_entity_poly.entity_id
_entity_poly.type
_entity_poly.pdbx_seq_one_letter_code
_entity_poly.pdbx_strand_id
1 'polypeptide(L)'
;MKQANLYTPLTSGAASNSDLSDTGSVLSHALSAGVTRPPLSPVILGESGKSQTVADMLSDRHGHFDLDLVEQVAGFSPELVLSAYEHGQFPMAEDRHATALTWIEPSERGIIKVPQFKLPKRLARTVKNTPFRITCNLAFDAVVESCGAEALGRPDTWINDQIRVLYGALHRLGFAHSVEVWDDTNLVGGLYGLSVHGAFFGESMFSVRRDASKIALVHLVARMARSGMRLLDCQFYTRHLGQFGAVEITADAYLECLEQTQDDGTWFEGHLTNAELLKFIAKHTKQPSA
;
A
#
# COMPACT_ATOMS: atom_id res chain seq x y z
N MET A 1 -20.09 -8.53 -17.45
CA MET A 1 -20.78 -7.38 -16.82
C MET A 1 -19.91 -6.16 -17.09
N LYS A 2 -20.47 -5.17 -17.73
CA LYS A 2 -19.77 -4.00 -18.29
C LYS A 2 -19.12 -3.20 -17.16
N GLN A 3 -17.78 -3.11 -17.15
CA GLN A 3 -17.09 -2.03 -16.47
C GLN A 3 -17.42 -0.75 -17.23
N ALA A 4 -18.10 0.16 -16.56
CA ALA A 4 -18.35 1.48 -17.11
C ALA A 4 -17.00 2.20 -17.18
N ASN A 5 -16.66 2.69 -18.37
CA ASN A 5 -15.54 3.61 -18.61
C ASN A 5 -15.79 4.88 -17.81
N LEU A 6 -15.14 4.99 -16.65
CA LEU A 6 -15.09 6.21 -15.84
C LEU A 6 -13.70 6.87 -15.91
N TYR A 7 -12.96 6.61 -16.97
CA TYR A 7 -11.65 7.20 -17.19
C TYR A 7 -11.78 8.40 -18.13
N THR A 8 -11.56 9.58 -17.62
CA THR A 8 -11.19 10.72 -18.44
C THR A 8 -9.65 10.77 -18.43
N PRO A 9 -8.96 10.38 -19.51
CA PRO A 9 -7.53 10.56 -19.58
C PRO A 9 -7.27 12.06 -19.61
N LEU A 10 -6.53 12.57 -18.65
CA LEU A 10 -5.96 13.91 -18.75
C LEU A 10 -5.01 13.89 -19.95
N THR A 11 -5.43 14.53 -21.04
CA THR A 11 -4.53 14.83 -22.17
C THR A 11 -3.33 15.58 -21.62
N SER A 12 -2.14 15.15 -22.04
CA SER A 12 -0.83 15.71 -21.71
C SER A 12 -0.81 17.25 -21.74
N GLY A 13 -1.30 17.84 -20.67
CA GLY A 13 -0.98 19.21 -20.29
C GLY A 13 0.24 19.09 -19.41
N ALA A 14 1.41 19.44 -19.94
CA ALA A 14 2.61 19.59 -19.17
C ALA A 14 2.28 20.53 -17.98
N ALA A 15 2.22 19.97 -16.77
CA ALA A 15 2.26 20.76 -15.57
C ALA A 15 3.55 21.58 -15.64
N SER A 16 3.43 22.87 -15.76
CA SER A 16 4.58 23.77 -15.83
C SER A 16 5.36 23.62 -14.51
N ASN A 17 6.65 23.45 -14.59
CA ASN A 17 7.60 23.28 -13.49
C ASN A 17 7.62 24.46 -12.46
N SER A 18 6.66 25.37 -12.51
CA SER A 18 6.60 26.57 -11.67
C SER A 18 5.83 26.40 -10.35
N ASP A 19 5.01 25.34 -10.20
CA ASP A 19 4.20 25.12 -8.98
C ASP A 19 4.74 24.05 -8.03
N LEU A 20 5.88 23.44 -8.37
CA LEU A 20 6.49 22.35 -7.60
C LEU A 20 7.61 22.82 -6.64
N SER A 21 7.69 24.12 -6.31
CA SER A 21 8.77 24.66 -5.46
C SER A 21 8.68 24.26 -3.97
N ASP A 22 7.66 23.52 -3.55
CA ASP A 22 7.49 23.08 -2.14
C ASP A 22 7.61 21.56 -1.93
N THR A 23 8.06 20.83 -2.95
CA THR A 23 8.20 19.35 -2.90
C THR A 23 9.35 18.86 -1.99
N GLY A 24 10.18 19.75 -1.46
CA GLY A 24 11.23 19.43 -0.50
C GLY A 24 10.74 19.01 0.90
N SER A 25 9.42 19.14 1.18
CA SER A 25 8.92 19.11 2.54
C SER A 25 8.81 17.68 3.12
N VAL A 26 8.36 16.68 2.38
CA VAL A 26 8.10 15.33 2.94
C VAL A 26 9.39 14.56 3.22
N LEU A 27 10.31 14.51 2.26
CA LEU A 27 11.61 13.87 2.46
C LEU A 27 12.49 14.65 3.42
N SER A 28 12.51 15.98 3.33
CA SER A 28 13.23 16.85 4.24
C SER A 28 12.67 16.78 5.67
N HIS A 29 11.34 16.70 5.86
CA HIS A 29 10.72 16.48 7.16
C HIS A 29 11.03 15.09 7.72
N ALA A 30 10.97 14.05 6.91
CA ALA A 30 11.34 12.70 7.29
C ALA A 30 12.82 12.56 7.66
N LEU A 31 13.71 13.27 6.95
CA LEU A 31 15.15 13.27 7.20
C LEU A 31 15.55 14.20 8.38
N SER A 32 14.86 15.34 8.56
CA SER A 32 15.14 16.30 9.62
C SER A 32 14.56 15.93 10.98
N ALA A 33 13.52 15.11 11.04
CA ALA A 33 12.88 14.68 12.29
C ALA A 33 13.71 13.67 13.09
N GLY A 34 14.91 13.30 12.63
CA GLY A 34 15.80 12.40 13.38
C GLY A 34 15.20 11.01 13.67
N VAL A 35 14.18 10.62 12.91
CA VAL A 35 13.57 9.29 13.02
C VAL A 35 14.59 8.28 12.52
N THR A 36 15.35 7.71 13.46
CA THR A 36 16.15 6.52 13.19
C THR A 36 15.20 5.39 12.87
N ARG A 37 14.92 5.19 11.59
CA ARG A 37 14.19 4.00 11.14
C ARG A 37 15.02 2.78 11.49
N PRO A 38 14.42 1.74 12.10
CA PRO A 38 15.16 0.49 12.27
C PRO A 38 15.61 0.02 10.89
N PRO A 39 16.87 -0.38 10.73
CA PRO A 39 17.34 -0.93 9.47
C PRO A 39 16.43 -2.11 9.10
N LEU A 40 15.94 -2.13 7.87
CA LEU A 40 15.25 -3.28 7.33
C LEU A 40 16.23 -4.46 7.42
N SER A 41 15.92 -5.47 8.22
CA SER A 41 16.80 -6.63 8.38
C SER A 41 17.02 -7.28 7.01
N PRO A 42 18.26 -7.53 6.58
CA PRO A 42 18.52 -8.20 5.32
C PRO A 42 17.89 -9.60 5.36
N VAL A 43 16.99 -9.88 4.43
CA VAL A 43 16.46 -11.23 4.22
C VAL A 43 17.56 -12.04 3.57
N ILE A 44 18.13 -12.99 4.29
CA ILE A 44 19.01 -14.00 3.71
C ILE A 44 18.09 -14.99 2.99
N LEU A 45 17.90 -14.79 1.69
CA LEU A 45 17.28 -15.77 0.82
C LEU A 45 18.36 -16.80 0.45
N GLY A 46 18.08 -18.08 0.77
CA GLY A 46 18.92 -19.21 0.40
C GLY A 46 19.10 -19.27 -1.13
N GLU A 47 20.31 -19.63 -1.53
CA GLU A 47 20.72 -19.78 -2.92
C GLU A 47 19.84 -20.77 -3.68
N SER A 48 19.03 -20.29 -4.65
CA SER A 48 18.79 -21.04 -5.91
C SER A 48 18.02 -20.19 -6.92
N GLY A 49 18.62 -19.99 -8.07
CA GLY A 49 17.97 -19.48 -9.29
C GLY A 49 17.97 -17.97 -9.41
N LYS A 50 18.87 -17.44 -10.21
CA LYS A 50 19.03 -16.01 -10.55
C LYS A 50 17.81 -15.46 -11.29
N SER A 51 16.78 -15.05 -10.55
CA SER A 51 15.90 -13.98 -10.96
C SER A 51 16.52 -12.70 -10.39
N GLN A 52 16.84 -11.75 -11.24
CA GLN A 52 17.36 -10.46 -10.83
C GLN A 52 16.26 -9.77 -10.01
N THR A 53 16.49 -9.57 -8.72
CA THR A 53 15.49 -8.93 -7.85
C THR A 53 15.39 -7.44 -8.20
N VAL A 54 14.24 -6.81 -7.93
CA VAL A 54 14.09 -5.35 -8.03
C VAL A 54 15.19 -4.65 -7.24
N ALA A 55 15.62 -5.24 -6.11
CA ALA A 55 16.77 -4.81 -5.32
C ALA A 55 18.08 -4.75 -6.10
N ASP A 56 18.35 -5.76 -6.93
CA ASP A 56 19.57 -5.82 -7.73
C ASP A 56 19.52 -4.82 -8.90
N MET A 57 18.32 -4.51 -9.42
CA MET A 57 18.11 -3.53 -10.48
C MET A 57 18.31 -2.08 -10.01
N LEU A 58 18.05 -1.80 -8.73
CA LEU A 58 18.09 -0.45 -8.16
C LEU A 58 19.39 -0.14 -7.40
N SER A 59 20.35 -1.04 -7.42
CA SER A 59 21.64 -0.84 -6.78
C SER A 59 22.71 -0.52 -7.81
N ASP A 60 23.57 0.46 -7.50
CA ASP A 60 24.79 0.71 -8.27
C ASP A 60 25.75 -0.50 -8.17
N ARG A 61 26.87 -0.45 -8.88
CA ARG A 61 27.91 -1.50 -8.89
C ARG A 61 28.49 -1.80 -7.50
N HIS A 62 28.22 -0.95 -6.51
CA HIS A 62 28.70 -1.05 -5.14
C HIS A 62 27.57 -1.41 -4.15
N GLY A 63 26.35 -1.69 -4.66
CA GLY A 63 25.20 -2.01 -3.84
C GLY A 63 24.52 -0.79 -3.20
N HIS A 64 24.86 0.43 -3.62
CA HIS A 64 24.19 1.64 -3.19
C HIS A 64 22.89 1.81 -3.98
N PHE A 65 21.86 2.25 -3.29
CA PHE A 65 20.55 2.53 -3.87
C PHE A 65 20.63 3.83 -4.73
N ASP A 66 20.30 3.70 -6.01
CA ASP A 66 20.41 4.78 -7.00
C ASP A 66 19.00 5.32 -7.35
N LEU A 67 18.68 6.49 -6.85
CA LEU A 67 17.40 7.17 -7.11
C LEU A 67 17.27 7.66 -8.56
N ASP A 68 18.37 8.04 -9.18
CA ASP A 68 18.37 8.49 -10.58
C ASP A 68 18.01 7.32 -11.50
N LEU A 69 18.50 6.13 -11.18
CA LEU A 69 18.13 4.91 -11.90
C LEU A 69 16.66 4.55 -11.70
N VAL A 70 16.12 4.76 -10.49
CA VAL A 70 14.68 4.59 -10.24
C VAL A 70 13.86 5.50 -11.13
N GLU A 71 14.17 6.79 -11.16
CA GLU A 71 13.47 7.77 -11.98
C GLU A 71 13.59 7.44 -13.48
N GLN A 72 14.77 7.01 -13.93
CA GLN A 72 14.99 6.60 -15.31
C GLN A 72 14.13 5.40 -15.72
N VAL A 73 13.95 4.41 -14.84
CA VAL A 73 13.18 3.19 -15.12
C VAL A 73 11.70 3.41 -14.91
N ALA A 74 11.32 4.03 -13.81
CA ALA A 74 9.91 4.24 -13.44
C ALA A 74 9.26 5.42 -14.19
N GLY A 75 10.07 6.36 -14.69
CA GLY A 75 9.60 7.58 -15.34
C GLY A 75 9.21 8.70 -14.38
N PHE A 76 9.28 8.44 -13.05
CA PHE A 76 8.96 9.41 -12.00
C PHE A 76 9.89 9.23 -10.81
N SER A 77 10.23 10.34 -10.15
CA SER A 77 10.95 10.25 -8.88
C SER A 77 10.02 9.81 -7.74
N PRO A 78 10.54 9.13 -6.70
CA PRO A 78 9.75 8.80 -5.51
C PRO A 78 9.09 10.01 -4.85
N GLU A 79 9.75 11.17 -4.86
CA GLU A 79 9.24 12.42 -4.31
C GLU A 79 7.99 12.89 -5.04
N LEU A 80 8.01 12.86 -6.38
CA LEU A 80 6.86 13.23 -7.21
C LEU A 80 5.66 12.33 -6.90
N VAL A 81 5.93 11.03 -6.71
CA VAL A 81 4.86 10.07 -6.38
C VAL A 81 4.27 10.36 -5.00
N LEU A 82 5.10 10.60 -3.98
CA LEU A 82 4.61 10.98 -2.65
C LEU A 82 3.75 12.24 -2.70
N SER A 83 4.23 13.27 -3.41
CA SER A 83 3.46 14.51 -3.60
C SER A 83 2.13 14.26 -4.32
N ALA A 84 2.09 13.41 -5.34
CA ALA A 84 0.85 13.09 -6.03
C ALA A 84 -0.18 12.43 -5.08
N TYR A 85 0.26 11.51 -4.22
CA TYR A 85 -0.62 10.90 -3.21
C TYR A 85 -1.17 11.91 -2.20
N GLU A 86 -0.39 12.92 -1.81
CA GLU A 86 -0.84 14.03 -0.96
C GLU A 86 -1.95 14.86 -1.61
N HIS A 87 -2.00 14.88 -2.96
CA HIS A 87 -3.02 15.55 -3.74
C HIS A 87 -4.12 14.61 -4.27
N GLY A 88 -4.18 13.39 -3.77
CA GLY A 88 -5.24 12.43 -4.13
C GLY A 88 -5.03 11.71 -5.45
N GLN A 89 -3.88 11.87 -6.09
CA GLN A 89 -3.52 11.21 -7.35
C GLN A 89 -2.67 9.97 -7.08
N PHE A 90 -2.73 8.98 -7.98
CA PHE A 90 -1.88 7.79 -7.92
C PHE A 90 -1.51 7.29 -9.32
N PRO A 91 -0.33 6.64 -9.49
CA PRO A 91 0.09 6.11 -10.77
C PRO A 91 -0.53 4.74 -11.04
N MET A 92 -0.88 4.48 -12.29
CA MET A 92 -1.39 3.18 -12.74
C MET A 92 -0.92 2.90 -14.17
N ALA A 93 -0.52 1.67 -14.46
CA ALA A 93 -0.32 1.20 -15.82
C ALA A 93 -1.65 0.72 -16.43
N GLU A 94 -1.80 0.82 -17.75
CA GLU A 94 -2.98 0.29 -18.45
C GLU A 94 -3.03 -1.24 -18.37
N ASP A 95 -1.87 -1.88 -18.58
CA ASP A 95 -1.66 -3.33 -18.47
C ASP A 95 -0.22 -3.63 -18.05
N ARG A 96 0.14 -4.94 -17.91
CA ARG A 96 1.49 -5.36 -17.51
C ARG A 96 2.59 -5.02 -18.49
N HIS A 97 2.27 -4.76 -19.77
CA HIS A 97 3.21 -4.46 -20.84
C HIS A 97 3.26 -2.96 -21.17
N ALA A 98 2.42 -2.16 -20.51
CA ALA A 98 2.42 -0.72 -20.69
C ALA A 98 3.81 -0.14 -20.36
N THR A 99 4.28 0.75 -21.22
CA THR A 99 5.58 1.42 -21.09
C THR A 99 5.49 2.81 -20.46
N ALA A 100 4.27 3.21 -20.09
CA ALA A 100 4.00 4.49 -19.44
C ALA A 100 2.99 4.31 -18.32
N LEU A 101 3.12 5.11 -17.28
CA LEU A 101 2.16 5.21 -16.19
C LEU A 101 1.25 6.43 -16.42
N THR A 102 -0.01 6.29 -16.05
CA THR A 102 -1.00 7.36 -16.10
C THR A 102 -1.35 7.78 -14.66
N TRP A 103 -1.43 9.07 -14.41
CA TRP A 103 -1.95 9.61 -13.16
C TRP A 103 -3.47 9.52 -13.15
N ILE A 104 -4.00 8.91 -12.10
CA ILE A 104 -5.44 8.71 -11.91
C ILE A 104 -5.91 9.62 -10.80
N GLU A 105 -6.97 10.38 -11.09
CA GLU A 105 -7.68 11.23 -10.13
C GLU A 105 -9.18 10.87 -10.18
N PRO A 106 -9.65 9.96 -9.31
CA PRO A 106 -11.03 9.54 -9.32
C PRO A 106 -11.97 10.64 -8.82
N SER A 107 -13.13 10.81 -9.46
CA SER A 107 -14.20 11.69 -8.98
C SER A 107 -14.86 11.21 -7.68
N GLU A 108 -14.78 9.92 -7.41
CA GLU A 108 -15.27 9.28 -6.19
C GLU A 108 -14.18 8.37 -5.62
N ARG A 109 -13.99 8.41 -4.29
CA ARG A 109 -12.94 7.68 -3.60
C ARG A 109 -13.49 6.70 -2.59
N GLY A 110 -13.04 5.45 -2.66
CA GLY A 110 -13.34 4.42 -1.66
C GLY A 110 -12.40 4.54 -0.46
N ILE A 111 -12.93 4.76 0.72
CA ILE A 111 -12.13 4.89 1.95
C ILE A 111 -12.66 4.05 3.09
N ILE A 112 -11.78 3.72 4.04
CA ILE A 112 -12.14 3.21 5.37
C ILE A 112 -11.57 4.16 6.43
N LYS A 113 -12.44 4.76 7.23
CA LYS A 113 -11.99 5.48 8.44
C LYS A 113 -11.61 4.44 9.50
N VAL A 114 -10.34 4.39 9.89
CA VAL A 114 -9.78 3.36 10.79
C VAL A 114 -10.59 3.19 12.09
N PRO A 115 -11.04 4.28 12.78
CA PRO A 115 -11.89 4.15 13.97
C PRO A 115 -13.25 3.50 13.69
N GLN A 116 -13.73 3.52 12.44
CA GLN A 116 -15.02 2.99 12.01
C GLN A 116 -14.90 1.62 11.31
N PHE A 117 -13.72 1.03 11.30
CA PHE A 117 -13.49 -0.29 10.72
C PHE A 117 -14.46 -1.32 11.30
N LYS A 118 -15.06 -2.13 10.43
CA LYS A 118 -16.05 -3.14 10.82
C LYS A 118 -15.47 -4.53 10.60
N LEU A 119 -15.28 -5.29 11.66
CA LEU A 119 -14.76 -6.65 11.59
C LEU A 119 -15.91 -7.68 11.71
N PRO A 120 -16.21 -8.45 10.64
CA PRO A 120 -17.24 -9.50 10.72
C PRO A 120 -16.86 -10.57 11.76
N LYS A 121 -17.81 -11.03 12.57
CA LYS A 121 -17.60 -12.01 13.66
C LYS A 121 -16.90 -13.29 13.20
N ARG A 122 -17.27 -13.79 12.01
CA ARG A 122 -16.63 -14.98 11.44
C ARG A 122 -15.14 -14.73 11.18
N LEU A 123 -14.82 -13.60 10.55
CA LEU A 123 -13.43 -13.24 10.27
C LEU A 123 -12.65 -12.96 11.56
N ALA A 124 -13.25 -12.31 12.55
CA ALA A 124 -12.64 -12.12 13.87
C ALA A 124 -12.20 -13.46 14.50
N ARG A 125 -13.05 -14.50 14.39
CA ARG A 125 -12.71 -15.86 14.84
C ARG A 125 -11.59 -16.46 14.00
N THR A 126 -11.63 -16.29 12.67
CA THR A 126 -10.58 -16.77 11.77
C THR A 126 -9.24 -16.14 12.11
N VAL A 127 -9.18 -14.82 12.30
CA VAL A 127 -7.93 -14.13 12.64
C VAL A 127 -7.35 -14.58 13.99
N LYS A 128 -8.23 -14.76 15.00
CA LYS A 128 -7.79 -15.24 16.35
C LYS A 128 -7.20 -16.64 16.34
N ASN A 129 -7.71 -17.52 15.47
CA ASN A 129 -7.37 -18.94 15.45
C ASN A 129 -6.61 -19.37 14.18
N THR A 130 -6.07 -18.39 13.42
CA THR A 130 -5.34 -18.70 12.21
C THR A 130 -4.05 -19.48 12.55
N PRO A 131 -3.71 -20.54 11.80
CA PRO A 131 -2.41 -21.19 11.92
C PRO A 131 -1.31 -20.38 11.21
N PHE A 132 -1.67 -19.39 10.41
CA PHE A 132 -0.75 -18.64 9.59
C PHE A 132 0.14 -17.71 10.45
N ARG A 133 1.41 -17.65 10.09
CA ARG A 133 2.33 -16.63 10.59
C ARG A 133 2.12 -15.33 9.81
N ILE A 134 2.05 -14.20 10.51
CA ILE A 134 1.85 -12.88 9.90
C ILE A 134 3.09 -12.03 10.16
N THR A 135 3.61 -11.44 9.09
CA THR A 135 4.76 -10.53 9.13
C THR A 135 4.41 -9.19 8.51
N CYS A 136 5.33 -8.24 8.63
CA CYS A 136 5.23 -6.93 8.00
C CYS A 136 6.61 -6.55 7.48
N ASN A 137 6.69 -6.09 6.24
CA ASN A 137 7.92 -5.65 5.58
C ASN A 137 9.02 -6.72 5.48
N LEU A 138 8.66 -8.01 5.56
CA LEU A 138 9.63 -9.10 5.47
C LEU A 138 9.89 -9.54 4.03
N ALA A 139 8.90 -9.45 3.16
CA ALA A 139 8.98 -9.92 1.78
C ALA A 139 8.18 -9.01 0.84
N PHE A 140 8.47 -7.71 0.86
CA PHE A 140 7.73 -6.70 0.09
C PHE A 140 7.66 -7.03 -1.39
N ASP A 141 8.82 -7.30 -2.03
CA ASP A 141 8.90 -7.59 -3.47
C ASP A 141 8.09 -8.82 -3.84
N ALA A 142 8.13 -9.89 -3.02
CA ALA A 142 7.34 -11.09 -3.24
C ALA A 142 5.83 -10.85 -3.11
N VAL A 143 5.41 -9.91 -2.24
CA VAL A 143 4.00 -9.48 -2.15
C VAL A 143 3.58 -8.73 -3.40
N VAL A 144 4.38 -7.75 -3.87
CA VAL A 144 4.08 -7.00 -5.09
C VAL A 144 4.01 -7.92 -6.30
N GLU A 145 4.98 -8.85 -6.43
CA GLU A 145 4.98 -9.86 -7.49
C GLU A 145 3.72 -10.73 -7.46
N SER A 146 3.35 -11.24 -6.27
CA SER A 146 2.15 -12.05 -6.09
C SER A 146 0.86 -11.28 -6.38
N CYS A 147 0.81 -10.00 -6.10
CA CYS A 147 -0.29 -9.11 -6.47
C CYS A 147 -0.39 -8.92 -7.99
N GLY A 148 0.74 -8.85 -8.69
CA GLY A 148 0.84 -8.73 -10.15
C GLY A 148 0.67 -10.07 -10.91
N ALA A 149 0.66 -11.22 -10.22
CA ALA A 149 0.52 -12.52 -10.87
C ALA A 149 -0.86 -12.71 -11.50
N GLU A 150 -0.89 -13.51 -12.57
CA GLU A 150 -2.15 -13.93 -13.17
C GLU A 150 -2.97 -14.76 -12.20
N ALA A 151 -4.26 -14.54 -12.20
CA ALA A 151 -5.20 -15.30 -11.38
C ALA A 151 -6.46 -15.64 -12.17
N LEU A 152 -7.18 -16.66 -11.73
CA LEU A 152 -8.43 -17.06 -12.35
C LEU A 152 -9.43 -15.87 -12.35
N GLY A 153 -9.85 -15.44 -13.55
CA GLY A 153 -10.72 -14.28 -13.74
C GLY A 153 -10.01 -12.93 -13.74
N ARG A 154 -8.67 -12.91 -13.60
CA ARG A 154 -7.82 -11.72 -13.77
C ARG A 154 -6.58 -12.09 -14.58
N PRO A 155 -6.68 -12.14 -15.92
CA PRO A 155 -5.56 -12.53 -16.79
C PRO A 155 -4.49 -11.45 -16.91
N ASP A 156 -4.81 -10.20 -16.56
CA ASP A 156 -3.93 -9.05 -16.65
C ASP A 156 -3.88 -8.24 -15.36
N THR A 157 -2.92 -7.33 -15.27
CA THR A 157 -2.66 -6.49 -14.10
C THR A 157 -2.08 -5.15 -14.52
N TRP A 158 -2.37 -4.12 -13.73
CA TRP A 158 -1.76 -2.80 -13.84
C TRP A 158 -0.36 -2.73 -13.18
N ILE A 159 0.08 -3.81 -12.50
CA ILE A 159 1.38 -3.89 -11.84
C ILE A 159 2.41 -4.35 -12.87
N ASN A 160 3.02 -3.39 -13.56
CA ASN A 160 4.12 -3.60 -14.50
C ASN A 160 5.49 -3.44 -13.82
N ASP A 161 6.57 -3.52 -14.58
CA ASP A 161 7.93 -3.41 -14.04
C ASP A 161 8.22 -2.01 -13.49
N GLN A 162 7.67 -0.95 -14.09
CA GLN A 162 7.81 0.43 -13.60
C GLN A 162 7.19 0.58 -12.20
N ILE A 163 5.98 0.06 -12.00
CA ILE A 163 5.31 0.02 -10.69
C ILE A 163 6.13 -0.76 -9.67
N ARG A 164 6.67 -1.92 -10.06
CA ARG A 164 7.50 -2.75 -9.15
C ARG A 164 8.76 -2.01 -8.71
N VAL A 165 9.45 -1.37 -9.64
CA VAL A 165 10.65 -0.56 -9.37
C VAL A 165 10.31 0.60 -8.44
N LEU A 166 9.27 1.36 -8.77
CA LEU A 166 8.84 2.54 -8.02
C LEU A 166 8.46 2.21 -6.57
N TYR A 167 7.58 1.22 -6.36
CA TYR A 167 7.16 0.84 -5.01
C TYR A 167 8.26 0.11 -4.24
N GLY A 168 9.16 -0.61 -4.92
CA GLY A 168 10.36 -1.15 -4.31
C GLY A 168 11.28 -0.05 -3.78
N ALA A 169 11.44 1.05 -4.53
CA ALA A 169 12.15 2.23 -4.08
C ALA A 169 11.48 2.89 -2.87
N LEU A 170 10.18 3.15 -2.95
CA LEU A 170 9.39 3.71 -1.85
C LEU A 170 9.44 2.84 -0.59
N HIS A 171 9.52 1.51 -0.75
CA HIS A 171 9.69 0.60 0.37
C HIS A 171 11.05 0.79 1.06
N ARG A 172 12.13 0.89 0.30
CA ARG A 172 13.48 1.14 0.83
C ARG A 172 13.61 2.49 1.52
N LEU A 173 12.91 3.50 0.99
CA LEU A 173 12.79 4.80 1.63
C LEU A 173 11.87 4.76 2.87
N GLY A 174 11.16 3.64 3.10
CA GLY A 174 10.30 3.39 4.26
C GLY A 174 8.92 4.04 4.15
N PHE A 175 8.44 4.34 2.96
CA PHE A 175 7.08 4.82 2.70
C PHE A 175 6.13 3.70 2.27
N ALA A 176 6.61 2.71 1.49
CA ALA A 176 5.78 1.58 1.12
C ALA A 176 5.97 0.41 2.08
N HIS A 177 4.87 -0.29 2.38
CA HIS A 177 4.83 -1.35 3.36
C HIS A 177 4.00 -2.53 2.86
N SER A 178 4.35 -3.73 3.35
CA SER A 178 3.61 -4.95 3.11
C SER A 178 3.17 -5.64 4.40
N VAL A 179 2.10 -6.42 4.30
CA VAL A 179 1.69 -7.39 5.33
C VAL A 179 1.59 -8.74 4.66
N GLU A 180 2.34 -9.70 5.17
CA GLU A 180 2.47 -11.05 4.62
C GLU A 180 1.74 -12.06 5.49
N VAL A 181 1.14 -13.06 4.82
CA VAL A 181 0.49 -14.22 5.45
C VAL A 181 1.17 -15.48 4.95
N TRP A 182 1.73 -16.26 5.89
CA TRP A 182 2.54 -17.44 5.62
C TRP A 182 1.90 -18.71 6.14
N ASP A 183 1.84 -19.71 5.27
CA ASP A 183 1.54 -21.09 5.63
C ASP A 183 2.88 -21.85 5.64
N ASP A 184 3.45 -22.03 6.82
CA ASP A 184 4.83 -22.45 7.02
C ASP A 184 5.82 -21.48 6.33
N THR A 185 6.51 -21.89 5.29
CA THR A 185 7.43 -21.07 4.48
C THR A 185 6.78 -20.47 3.24
N ASN A 186 5.55 -20.87 2.92
CA ASN A 186 4.86 -20.42 1.72
C ASN A 186 4.10 -19.12 1.95
N LEU A 187 4.33 -18.11 1.10
CA LEU A 187 3.57 -16.89 1.08
C LEU A 187 2.19 -17.16 0.45
N VAL A 188 1.13 -17.15 1.27
CA VAL A 188 -0.22 -17.57 0.85
C VAL A 188 -1.23 -16.44 0.76
N GLY A 189 -0.84 -15.24 1.13
CA GLY A 189 -1.61 -14.02 0.99
C GLY A 189 -0.83 -12.82 1.49
N GLY A 190 -1.30 -11.65 1.15
CA GLY A 190 -0.68 -10.41 1.55
C GLY A 190 -1.32 -9.21 0.89
N LEU A 191 -0.84 -8.07 1.24
CA LEU A 191 -1.16 -6.78 0.65
C LEU A 191 0.05 -5.86 0.74
N TYR A 192 0.07 -4.84 -0.10
CA TYR A 192 1.02 -3.73 0.02
C TYR A 192 0.33 -2.39 -0.19
N GLY A 193 1.01 -1.34 0.19
CA GLY A 193 0.54 0.02 0.04
C GLY A 193 1.55 1.03 0.52
N LEU A 194 1.16 2.29 0.44
CA LEU A 194 1.96 3.46 0.76
C LEU A 194 1.46 4.11 2.04
N SER A 195 2.36 4.53 2.91
CA SER A 195 2.07 5.32 4.11
C SER A 195 2.60 6.73 3.92
N VAL A 196 1.70 7.71 3.91
CA VAL A 196 2.05 9.14 3.87
C VAL A 196 1.25 9.82 4.97
N HIS A 197 1.93 10.50 5.88
CA HIS A 197 1.31 11.11 7.06
C HIS A 197 0.42 10.11 7.83
N GLY A 198 -0.76 10.51 8.26
CA GLY A 198 -1.73 9.67 8.96
C GLY A 198 -2.64 8.82 8.06
N ALA A 199 -2.35 8.74 6.73
CA ALA A 199 -3.06 7.93 5.76
C ALA A 199 -2.24 6.74 5.26
N PHE A 200 -2.92 5.62 5.00
CA PHE A 200 -2.37 4.48 4.28
C PHE A 200 -3.15 4.25 2.99
N PHE A 201 -2.45 4.15 1.88
CA PHE A 201 -3.00 3.92 0.55
C PHE A 201 -2.81 2.45 0.20
N GLY A 202 -3.90 1.68 0.24
CA GLY A 202 -3.86 0.25 -0.04
C GLY A 202 -3.84 0.00 -1.55
N GLU A 203 -2.72 -0.48 -2.08
CA GLU A 203 -2.52 -0.63 -3.52
C GLU A 203 -3.13 -1.92 -4.06
N SER A 204 -2.70 -3.04 -3.52
CA SER A 204 -3.20 -4.33 -4.00
C SER A 204 -3.10 -5.41 -2.93
N MET A 205 -3.86 -6.49 -3.14
CA MET A 205 -3.81 -7.67 -2.28
C MET A 205 -3.99 -8.95 -3.09
N PHE A 206 -3.41 -10.04 -2.60
CA PHE A 206 -3.58 -11.36 -3.17
C PHE A 206 -3.94 -12.40 -2.11
N SER A 207 -4.49 -13.54 -2.54
CA SER A 207 -4.91 -14.61 -1.64
C SER A 207 -4.86 -15.97 -2.36
N VAL A 208 -3.94 -16.82 -1.94
CA VAL A 208 -3.83 -18.21 -2.41
C VAL A 208 -4.61 -19.17 -1.48
N ARG A 209 -4.67 -18.83 -0.19
CA ARG A 209 -5.45 -19.57 0.81
C ARG A 209 -6.68 -18.76 1.22
N ARG A 210 -7.73 -19.47 1.60
CA ARG A 210 -8.99 -18.85 2.02
C ARG A 210 -8.77 -17.82 3.11
N ASP A 211 -9.35 -16.63 2.93
CA ASP A 211 -9.34 -15.49 3.84
C ASP A 211 -7.95 -14.88 4.11
N ALA A 212 -6.85 -15.32 3.45
CA ALA A 212 -5.51 -14.85 3.72
C ALA A 212 -5.36 -13.33 3.48
N SER A 213 -5.86 -12.78 2.36
CA SER A 213 -5.84 -11.33 2.13
C SER A 213 -6.67 -10.55 3.15
N LYS A 214 -7.78 -11.13 3.63
CA LYS A 214 -8.60 -10.49 4.68
C LYS A 214 -7.91 -10.51 6.04
N ILE A 215 -7.16 -11.57 6.35
CA ILE A 215 -6.30 -11.63 7.54
C ILE A 215 -5.24 -10.52 7.44
N ALA A 216 -4.57 -10.39 6.28
CA ALA A 216 -3.61 -9.32 6.04
C ALA A 216 -4.24 -7.93 6.26
N LEU A 217 -5.44 -7.68 5.71
CA LEU A 217 -6.17 -6.41 5.89
C LEU A 217 -6.47 -6.12 7.37
N VAL A 218 -6.93 -7.10 8.14
CA VAL A 218 -7.19 -6.90 9.58
C VAL A 218 -5.89 -6.55 10.33
N HIS A 219 -4.79 -7.21 9.98
CA HIS A 219 -3.48 -6.95 10.56
C HIS A 219 -2.92 -5.59 10.14
N LEU A 220 -3.16 -5.13 8.89
CA LEU A 220 -2.84 -3.77 8.44
C LEU A 220 -3.58 -2.75 9.30
N VAL A 221 -4.93 -2.83 9.33
CA VAL A 221 -5.73 -1.82 10.03
C VAL A 221 -5.46 -1.82 11.55
N ALA A 222 -5.13 -2.97 12.14
CA ALA A 222 -4.71 -3.03 13.54
C ALA A 222 -3.38 -2.27 13.79
N ARG A 223 -2.42 -2.37 12.86
CA ARG A 223 -1.16 -1.60 12.90
C ARG A 223 -1.41 -0.12 12.70
N MET A 224 -2.23 0.25 11.72
CA MET A 224 -2.65 1.63 11.51
C MET A 224 -3.28 2.22 12.79
N ALA A 225 -4.22 1.51 13.41
CA ALA A 225 -4.87 1.96 14.64
C ALA A 225 -3.87 2.11 15.81
N ARG A 226 -2.88 1.22 15.90
CA ARG A 226 -1.80 1.30 16.87
C ARG A 226 -0.92 2.53 16.66
N SER A 227 -0.59 2.81 15.40
CA SER A 227 0.22 3.97 14.99
C SER A 227 -0.56 5.30 15.04
N GLY A 228 -1.85 5.30 15.37
CA GLY A 228 -2.67 6.52 15.37
C GLY A 228 -3.19 6.94 13.98
N MET A 229 -2.90 6.18 12.92
CA MET A 229 -3.37 6.48 11.57
C MET A 229 -4.90 6.40 11.49
N ARG A 230 -5.50 7.28 10.68
CA ARG A 230 -6.95 7.46 10.67
C ARG A 230 -7.64 7.07 9.37
N LEU A 231 -6.92 7.09 8.24
CA LEU A 231 -7.48 6.93 6.91
C LEU A 231 -6.81 5.76 6.18
N LEU A 232 -7.60 4.77 5.76
CA LEU A 232 -7.19 3.78 4.77
C LEU A 232 -7.90 4.12 3.46
N ASP A 233 -7.12 4.56 2.50
CA ASP A 233 -7.54 4.78 1.13
C ASP A 233 -7.55 3.45 0.37
N CYS A 234 -8.63 3.14 -0.30
CA CYS A 234 -8.82 1.93 -1.07
C CYS A 234 -8.98 2.22 -2.58
N GLN A 235 -8.70 3.44 -3.01
CA GLN A 235 -8.92 4.05 -4.33
C GLN A 235 -10.38 3.91 -4.79
N PHE A 236 -10.84 2.70 -5.07
CA PHE A 236 -12.20 2.44 -5.56
C PHE A 236 -13.01 1.64 -4.54
N TYR A 237 -14.28 2.01 -4.37
CA TYR A 237 -15.19 1.24 -3.56
C TYR A 237 -15.46 -0.13 -4.21
N THR A 238 -15.43 -1.17 -3.39
CA THR A 238 -15.89 -2.49 -3.78
C THR A 238 -16.85 -3.05 -2.73
N ARG A 239 -17.81 -3.87 -3.16
CA ARG A 239 -18.70 -4.59 -2.22
C ARG A 239 -17.91 -5.42 -1.20
N HIS A 240 -16.73 -5.93 -1.61
CA HIS A 240 -15.82 -6.66 -0.73
C HIS A 240 -15.33 -5.78 0.41
N LEU A 241 -14.91 -4.55 0.13
CA LEU A 241 -14.43 -3.59 1.15
C LEU A 241 -15.57 -2.99 1.98
N GLY A 242 -16.77 -2.90 1.41
CA GLY A 242 -17.96 -2.44 2.13
C GLY A 242 -18.28 -3.26 3.38
N GLN A 243 -17.96 -4.57 3.41
CA GLN A 243 -18.13 -5.40 4.63
C GLN A 243 -17.24 -4.94 5.79
N PHE A 244 -16.14 -4.26 5.50
CA PHE A 244 -15.20 -3.70 6.48
C PHE A 244 -15.51 -2.24 6.85
N GLY A 245 -16.58 -1.69 6.31
CA GLY A 245 -17.00 -0.32 6.57
C GLY A 245 -16.46 0.69 5.57
N ALA A 246 -15.96 0.23 4.40
CA ALA A 246 -15.63 1.14 3.31
C ALA A 246 -16.88 1.92 2.88
N VAL A 247 -16.66 3.18 2.59
CA VAL A 247 -17.64 4.12 2.01
C VAL A 247 -17.03 4.78 0.80
N GLU A 248 -17.87 5.22 -0.12
CA GLU A 248 -17.50 6.02 -1.27
C GLU A 248 -17.83 7.47 -0.98
N ILE A 249 -16.90 8.38 -1.24
CA ILE A 249 -17.03 9.82 -1.02
C ILE A 249 -16.55 10.57 -2.26
N THR A 250 -17.00 11.82 -2.43
CA THR A 250 -16.55 12.68 -3.53
C THR A 250 -15.07 13.04 -3.39
N ALA A 251 -14.42 13.42 -4.49
CA ALA A 251 -13.02 13.87 -4.50
C ALA A 251 -12.78 15.00 -3.49
N ASP A 252 -13.66 16.02 -3.45
CA ASP A 252 -13.55 17.13 -2.51
C ASP A 252 -13.57 16.66 -1.05
N ALA A 253 -14.55 15.82 -0.69
CA ALA A 253 -14.65 15.27 0.67
C ALA A 253 -13.47 14.34 1.01
N TYR A 254 -12.86 13.70 0.01
CA TYR A 254 -11.66 12.91 0.19
C TYR A 254 -10.44 13.78 0.48
N LEU A 255 -10.24 14.87 -0.28
CA LEU A 255 -9.14 15.82 -0.06
C LEU A 255 -9.24 16.45 1.35
N GLU A 256 -10.43 16.82 1.80
CA GLU A 256 -10.65 17.28 3.19
C GLU A 256 -10.25 16.20 4.23
N CYS A 257 -10.58 14.92 3.98
CA CYS A 257 -10.17 13.83 4.86
C CYS A 257 -8.66 13.63 4.85
N LEU A 258 -8.00 13.80 3.70
CA LEU A 258 -6.57 13.63 3.53
C LEU A 258 -5.80 14.77 4.22
N GLU A 259 -6.24 16.02 4.04
CA GLU A 259 -5.68 17.19 4.71
C GLU A 259 -5.69 17.03 6.24
N GLN A 260 -6.77 16.48 6.82
CA GLN A 260 -6.86 16.20 8.25
C GLN A 260 -5.86 15.16 8.77
N THR A 261 -5.14 14.47 7.89
CA THR A 261 -4.08 13.50 8.26
C THR A 261 -2.68 14.09 8.16
N GLN A 262 -2.50 15.25 7.55
CA GLN A 262 -1.16 15.80 7.23
C GLN A 262 -0.38 16.28 8.45
N ASP A 263 -1.06 16.80 9.47
CA ASP A 263 -0.41 17.41 10.64
C ASP A 263 -0.05 16.42 11.76
N ASP A 264 -0.37 15.14 11.62
CA ASP A 264 -0.32 14.20 12.74
C ASP A 264 1.09 13.71 13.09
N GLY A 265 2.10 13.93 12.26
CA GLY A 265 3.46 13.37 12.44
C GLY A 265 3.45 11.84 12.58
N THR A 266 2.37 11.22 12.14
CA THR A 266 2.06 9.81 12.36
C THR A 266 2.70 8.95 11.25
N TRP A 267 3.44 7.91 11.65
CA TRP A 267 4.09 6.99 10.74
C TRP A 267 3.58 5.57 10.94
N PHE A 268 3.52 4.81 9.87
CA PHE A 268 3.16 3.40 9.95
C PHE A 268 4.24 2.59 10.66
N GLU A 269 3.89 2.03 11.82
CA GLU A 269 4.75 1.11 12.56
C GLU A 269 4.37 -0.34 12.25
N GLY A 270 5.29 -1.08 11.66
CA GLY A 270 5.05 -2.49 11.27
C GLY A 270 4.88 -3.44 12.46
N HIS A 271 5.24 -3.03 13.68
CA HIS A 271 5.11 -3.86 14.87
C HIS A 271 3.66 -3.94 15.37
N LEU A 272 3.24 -5.14 15.80
CA LEU A 272 1.93 -5.39 16.42
C LEU A 272 2.05 -6.62 17.31
N THR A 273 1.78 -6.47 18.60
CA THR A 273 1.72 -7.59 19.53
C THR A 273 0.38 -8.34 19.44
N ASN A 274 0.37 -9.59 19.88
CA ASN A 274 -0.87 -10.36 19.93
C ASN A 274 -1.91 -9.73 20.87
N ALA A 275 -1.47 -9.13 21.99
CA ALA A 275 -2.36 -8.45 22.93
C ALA A 275 -3.06 -7.23 22.29
N GLU A 276 -2.31 -6.43 21.52
CA GLU A 276 -2.86 -5.28 20.78
C GLU A 276 -3.82 -5.74 19.68
N LEU A 277 -3.48 -6.79 18.94
CA LEU A 277 -4.38 -7.39 17.95
C LEU A 277 -5.70 -7.85 18.59
N LEU A 278 -5.63 -8.56 19.72
CA LEU A 278 -6.84 -9.03 20.41
C LEU A 278 -7.70 -7.87 20.92
N LYS A 279 -7.08 -6.81 21.43
CA LYS A 279 -7.77 -5.58 21.83
C LYS A 279 -8.45 -4.90 20.63
N PHE A 280 -7.76 -4.80 19.50
CA PHE A 280 -8.31 -4.28 18.26
C PHE A 280 -9.52 -5.10 17.78
N ILE A 281 -9.38 -6.44 17.73
CA ILE A 281 -10.47 -7.34 17.34
C ILE A 281 -11.71 -7.17 18.25
N ALA A 282 -11.50 -7.08 19.57
CA ALA A 282 -12.61 -6.90 20.52
C ALA A 282 -13.36 -5.59 20.26
N LYS A 283 -12.63 -4.50 19.98
CA LYS A 283 -13.20 -3.18 19.73
C LYS A 283 -14.01 -3.13 18.41
N HIS A 284 -13.52 -3.78 17.36
CA HIS A 284 -14.06 -3.62 15.99
C HIS A 284 -14.99 -4.77 15.55
N THR A 285 -15.12 -5.83 16.36
CA THR A 285 -16.06 -6.92 16.03
C THR A 285 -17.49 -6.42 16.21
N LYS A 286 -18.30 -6.48 15.14
CA LYS A 286 -19.72 -6.11 15.16
C LYS A 286 -20.44 -6.84 16.29
N GLN A 287 -21.01 -6.12 17.22
CA GLN A 287 -22.04 -6.65 18.12
C GLN A 287 -23.31 -6.96 17.32
N PRO A 288 -24.14 -7.93 17.70
CA PRO A 288 -25.46 -8.06 17.11
C PRO A 288 -26.19 -6.74 17.33
N SER A 289 -26.81 -6.19 16.29
CA SER A 289 -27.88 -5.22 16.50
C SER A 289 -28.89 -5.87 17.44
N ALA A 290 -29.14 -5.23 18.59
CA ALA A 290 -30.16 -5.62 19.52
C ALA A 290 -31.53 -5.57 18.84
#